data_dca1b4d4d6a59e9bf402ea0106824730
#
_entry.id   dca1b4d4d6a59e9bf402ea0106824730
#
_cell.length_a   1.000
_cell.length_b   1.000
_cell.length_c   1.000
_cell.angle_alpha   90.00
_cell.angle_beta   90.00
_cell.angle_gamma   90.00
#
_symmetry.space_group_name_H-M   'P 1'
#
loop_
_entity.id
_entity.type
_entity.pdbx_description
1 polymer ?
#
loop_
_entity_poly.entity_id
_entity_poly.type
_entity_poly.pdbx_seq_one_letter_code
_entity_poly.pdbx_strand_id
1 'polypeptide(L)'
;MSNATHDPTAMIEPAVRTAVFRIERKQLDEGWSEYEVPIKGHTTVVDALEWIKNHLDDTLLFRHSCHHGSCGTCGMVINGERKLACTTNVKELVEAAEADGRDTTVEVLPLQTMTHIGDLAVDPTPLFKDFPVAATYLRASEANKNSETPDEIDRYVRFENCIECGLCVSACPVISIREFMGPAGLSAYNLELDKNPHRSAELLPEVDTDEGVWGCDRHLACSAVCPTGVYPGKQIAMLQRKIKKARG
;
A
#
# COMPACT_ATOMS: atom_id res chain seq x y z
N MET A 1 30.10 7.24 51.38
CA MET A 1 29.77 7.91 50.12
C MET A 1 30.58 7.25 49.03
N SER A 2 30.06 6.23 48.38
CA SER A 2 30.76 5.52 47.30
C SER A 2 30.26 6.03 45.95
N ASN A 3 31.15 6.68 45.22
CA ASN A 3 30.91 7.08 43.82
C ASN A 3 30.81 5.82 42.97
N ALA A 4 29.62 5.48 42.51
CA ALA A 4 29.44 4.54 41.42
C ALA A 4 29.90 5.26 40.14
N THR A 5 31.06 4.90 39.62
CA THR A 5 31.53 5.30 38.30
C THR A 5 30.65 4.65 37.28
N HIS A 6 29.85 5.45 36.59
CA HIS A 6 29.06 5.04 35.43
C HIS A 6 30.07 4.76 34.29
N ASP A 7 30.23 3.48 33.92
CA ASP A 7 31.04 3.07 32.79
C ASP A 7 30.26 3.34 31.50
N PRO A 8 30.67 4.28 30.64
CA PRO A 8 29.96 4.61 29.41
C PRO A 8 30.22 3.62 28.25
N THR A 9 30.97 2.55 28.49
CA THR A 9 31.36 1.58 27.44
C THR A 9 30.44 0.38 27.29
N ALA A 10 29.34 0.29 28.06
CA ALA A 10 28.42 -0.84 28.01
C ALA A 10 27.21 -0.64 27.07
N MET A 11 27.27 0.24 26.10
CA MET A 11 26.39 0.18 24.94
C MET A 11 27.03 -0.79 23.93
N ILE A 12 26.78 -2.09 24.13
CA ILE A 12 27.06 -3.09 23.08
C ILE A 12 26.19 -2.68 21.88
N GLU A 13 26.83 -2.11 20.85
CA GLU A 13 26.15 -1.94 19.55
C GLU A 13 25.67 -3.35 19.14
N PRO A 14 24.38 -3.53 18.84
CA PRO A 14 23.92 -4.83 18.38
C PRO A 14 24.74 -5.22 17.16
N ALA A 15 25.23 -6.45 17.13
CA ALA A 15 26.04 -6.96 16.03
C ALA A 15 25.34 -6.64 14.71
N VAL A 16 26.05 -5.96 13.79
CA VAL A 16 25.53 -5.64 12.45
C VAL A 16 25.35 -6.96 11.73
N ARG A 17 24.10 -7.32 11.46
CA ARG A 17 23.74 -8.50 10.69
C ARG A 17 23.66 -8.09 9.22
N THR A 18 24.03 -8.97 8.30
CA THR A 18 23.88 -8.75 6.86
C THR A 18 22.65 -9.46 6.36
N ALA A 19 21.86 -8.79 5.52
CA ALA A 19 20.76 -9.38 4.76
C ALA A 19 21.05 -9.28 3.25
N VAL A 20 20.65 -10.31 2.49
CA VAL A 20 20.74 -10.32 1.04
C VAL A 20 19.43 -9.81 0.46
N PHE A 21 19.52 -8.81 -0.43
CA PHE A 21 18.41 -8.27 -1.19
C PHE A 21 18.53 -8.70 -2.63
N ARG A 22 17.45 -9.24 -3.20
CA ARG A 22 17.29 -9.54 -4.62
C ARG A 22 16.23 -8.63 -5.19
N ILE A 23 16.62 -7.72 -6.07
CA ILE A 23 15.78 -6.63 -6.57
C ILE A 23 15.54 -6.79 -8.08
N GLU A 24 14.28 -6.73 -8.51
CA GLU A 24 13.96 -6.69 -9.94
C GLU A 24 14.38 -5.34 -10.53
N ARG A 25 15.20 -5.42 -11.59
CA ARG A 25 15.74 -4.25 -12.30
C ARG A 25 15.23 -4.26 -13.74
N LYS A 26 14.49 -3.21 -14.11
CA LYS A 26 13.97 -3.09 -15.50
C LYS A 26 14.86 -2.29 -16.44
N GLN A 27 15.88 -1.65 -15.90
CA GLN A 27 16.85 -0.88 -16.69
C GLN A 27 18.10 -1.69 -17.04
N LEU A 28 18.25 -2.88 -16.48
CA LEU A 28 19.37 -3.78 -16.74
C LEU A 28 18.92 -4.99 -17.55
N ASP A 29 19.79 -5.46 -18.47
CA ASP A 29 19.51 -6.63 -19.32
C ASP A 29 19.26 -7.92 -18.53
N GLU A 30 19.80 -8.04 -17.32
CA GLU A 30 19.69 -9.22 -16.45
C GLU A 30 18.39 -9.32 -15.65
N GLY A 31 17.61 -8.24 -15.56
CA GLY A 31 16.33 -8.20 -14.85
C GLY A 31 16.39 -8.30 -13.32
N TRP A 32 17.51 -8.70 -12.72
CA TRP A 32 17.71 -8.85 -11.28
C TRP A 32 19.11 -8.41 -10.85
N SER A 33 19.18 -7.84 -9.63
CA SER A 33 20.46 -7.55 -8.95
C SER A 33 20.40 -8.01 -7.50
N GLU A 34 21.53 -8.47 -6.97
CA GLU A 34 21.67 -8.89 -5.58
C GLU A 34 22.63 -7.95 -4.84
N TYR A 35 22.27 -7.64 -3.59
CA TYR A 35 23.01 -6.73 -2.74
C TYR A 35 23.06 -7.26 -1.30
N GLU A 36 24.26 -7.21 -0.69
CA GLU A 36 24.44 -7.44 0.72
C GLU A 36 24.32 -6.13 1.50
N VAL A 37 23.39 -6.07 2.43
CA VAL A 37 23.03 -4.84 3.18
C VAL A 37 23.25 -5.07 4.68
N PRO A 38 24.02 -4.21 5.36
CA PRO A 38 24.13 -4.27 6.82
C PRO A 38 22.80 -3.80 7.44
N ILE A 39 22.23 -4.63 8.33
CA ILE A 39 20.95 -4.34 8.97
C ILE A 39 21.10 -4.24 10.50
N LYS A 40 20.27 -3.37 11.09
CA LYS A 40 20.06 -3.25 12.53
C LYS A 40 18.64 -3.70 12.88
N GLY A 41 18.32 -3.83 14.17
CA GLY A 41 17.02 -4.34 14.60
C GLY A 41 15.80 -3.55 14.11
N HIS A 42 15.97 -2.29 13.76
CA HIS A 42 14.90 -1.39 13.25
C HIS A 42 15.00 -1.06 11.75
N THR A 43 15.97 -1.66 11.02
CA THR A 43 16.13 -1.40 9.58
C THR A 43 14.90 -1.85 8.82
N THR A 44 14.25 -0.93 8.11
CA THR A 44 13.13 -1.21 7.22
C THR A 44 13.63 -1.52 5.81
N VAL A 45 12.75 -2.07 4.97
CA VAL A 45 13.09 -2.32 3.56
C VAL A 45 13.43 -1.02 2.84
N VAL A 46 12.75 0.11 3.13
CA VAL A 46 13.09 1.40 2.51
C VAL A 46 14.48 1.89 2.95
N ASP A 47 14.85 1.73 4.23
CA ASP A 47 16.19 2.10 4.70
C ASP A 47 17.27 1.28 3.99
N ALA A 48 17.02 -0.02 3.77
CA ALA A 48 17.93 -0.89 3.03
C ALA A 48 18.07 -0.46 1.55
N LEU A 49 16.97 -0.11 0.88
CA LEU A 49 17.00 0.39 -0.50
C LEU A 49 17.75 1.73 -0.61
N GLU A 50 17.56 2.64 0.35
CA GLU A 50 18.33 3.89 0.41
C GLU A 50 19.82 3.61 0.66
N TRP A 51 20.14 2.65 1.52
CA TRP A 51 21.51 2.24 1.75
C TRP A 51 22.17 1.69 0.47
N ILE A 52 21.47 0.81 -0.26
CA ILE A 52 21.94 0.28 -1.55
C ILE A 52 22.19 1.43 -2.52
N LYS A 53 21.22 2.33 -2.69
CA LYS A 53 21.34 3.48 -3.60
C LYS A 53 22.51 4.39 -3.26
N ASN A 54 22.78 4.61 -1.99
CA ASN A 54 23.82 5.53 -1.55
C ASN A 54 25.23 4.92 -1.51
N HIS A 55 25.35 3.59 -1.43
CA HIS A 55 26.66 2.94 -1.19
C HIS A 55 27.06 1.93 -2.27
N LEU A 56 26.09 1.31 -2.97
CA LEU A 56 26.37 0.23 -3.92
C LEU A 56 25.94 0.54 -5.34
N ASP A 57 24.76 1.14 -5.55
CA ASP A 57 24.17 1.34 -6.86
C ASP A 57 23.25 2.57 -6.90
N ASP A 58 23.80 3.70 -7.31
CA ASP A 58 23.11 4.98 -7.43
C ASP A 58 22.04 5.00 -8.54
N THR A 59 22.04 4.02 -9.44
CA THR A 59 21.06 3.88 -10.51
C THR A 59 19.72 3.28 -10.04
N LEU A 60 19.68 2.66 -8.86
CA LEU A 60 18.46 2.03 -8.34
C LEU A 60 17.32 3.05 -8.22
N LEU A 61 16.20 2.77 -8.91
CA LEU A 61 15.05 3.64 -8.95
C LEU A 61 13.87 3.07 -8.12
N PHE A 62 13.45 3.82 -7.12
CA PHE A 62 12.27 3.51 -6.30
C PHE A 62 11.63 4.79 -5.76
N ARG A 63 10.38 4.67 -5.27
CA ARG A 63 9.64 5.79 -4.71
C ARG A 63 9.52 5.66 -3.21
N HIS A 64 9.80 6.75 -2.50
CA HIS A 64 9.61 6.86 -1.05
C HIS A 64 9.40 8.33 -0.65
N SER A 65 8.89 8.57 0.56
CA SER A 65 8.70 9.93 1.08
C SER A 65 8.63 9.98 2.60
N CYS A 66 7.52 9.54 3.23
CA CYS A 66 7.23 9.81 4.65
C CYS A 66 7.97 8.91 5.64
N HIS A 67 8.37 7.72 5.28
CA HIS A 67 9.04 6.69 6.10
C HIS A 67 8.24 6.17 7.32
N HIS A 68 6.93 6.47 7.41
CA HIS A 68 6.08 6.07 8.54
C HIS A 68 4.67 5.61 8.15
N GLY A 69 4.51 5.10 6.93
CA GLY A 69 3.26 4.45 6.49
C GLY A 69 2.11 5.40 6.14
N SER A 70 2.34 6.71 5.94
CA SER A 70 1.27 7.71 5.75
C SER A 70 1.05 8.13 4.30
N CYS A 71 2.08 8.10 3.43
CA CYS A 71 1.99 8.65 2.08
C CYS A 71 1.74 7.61 0.97
N GLY A 72 1.89 6.31 1.25
CA GLY A 72 1.66 5.24 0.29
C GLY A 72 2.68 5.08 -0.84
N THR A 73 3.66 5.99 -1.00
CA THR A 73 4.56 6.00 -2.16
C THR A 73 5.53 4.82 -2.25
N CYS A 74 5.84 4.16 -1.14
CA CYS A 74 6.77 3.04 -1.06
C CYS A 74 6.10 1.66 -1.13
N GLY A 75 4.91 1.58 -1.75
CA GLY A 75 4.24 0.29 -1.98
C GLY A 75 5.04 -0.58 -2.94
N MET A 76 5.33 -1.82 -2.54
CA MET A 76 6.13 -2.78 -3.30
C MET A 76 5.63 -4.20 -3.06
N VAL A 77 6.12 -5.15 -3.85
CA VAL A 77 5.99 -6.58 -3.57
C VAL A 77 7.28 -7.02 -2.85
N ILE A 78 7.15 -7.48 -1.61
CA ILE A 78 8.26 -7.90 -0.76
C ILE A 78 8.02 -9.35 -0.37
N ASN A 79 8.92 -10.25 -0.77
CA ASN A 79 8.77 -11.70 -0.59
C ASN A 79 7.39 -12.23 -1.06
N GLY A 80 6.93 -11.73 -2.21
CA GLY A 80 5.63 -12.10 -2.80
C GLY A 80 4.41 -11.39 -2.20
N GLU A 81 4.55 -10.64 -1.11
CA GLU A 81 3.47 -9.91 -0.47
C GLU A 81 3.51 -8.41 -0.78
N ARG A 82 2.33 -7.79 -1.00
CA ARG A 82 2.19 -6.35 -1.26
C ARG A 82 2.23 -5.62 0.08
N LYS A 83 3.31 -4.86 0.31
CA LYS A 83 3.60 -4.16 1.57
C LYS A 83 4.13 -2.75 1.33
N LEU A 84 4.10 -1.91 2.36
CA LEU A 84 4.83 -0.65 2.38
C LEU A 84 6.27 -0.92 2.85
N ALA A 85 7.25 -0.56 2.04
CA ALA A 85 8.66 -0.79 2.37
C ALA A 85 9.10 -0.08 3.65
N CYS A 86 8.53 1.09 3.96
CA CYS A 86 8.89 1.88 5.15
C CYS A 86 8.34 1.33 6.48
N THR A 87 7.39 0.40 6.44
CA THR A 87 6.84 -0.25 7.64
C THR A 87 7.17 -1.74 7.71
N THR A 88 7.95 -2.24 6.76
CA THR A 88 8.37 -3.65 6.70
C THR A 88 9.78 -3.79 7.27
N ASN A 89 9.91 -4.46 8.43
CA ASN A 89 11.18 -4.66 9.11
C ASN A 89 11.96 -5.81 8.47
N VAL A 90 13.22 -5.57 8.09
CA VAL A 90 14.07 -6.57 7.42
C VAL A 90 14.43 -7.73 8.34
N LYS A 91 14.74 -7.43 9.60
CA LYS A 91 15.08 -8.47 10.58
C LYS A 91 13.94 -9.46 10.77
N GLU A 92 12.69 -8.95 10.87
CA GLU A 92 11.50 -9.81 11.01
C GLU A 92 11.28 -10.70 9.79
N LEU A 93 11.54 -10.19 8.57
CA LEU A 93 11.46 -10.99 7.35
C LEU A 93 12.46 -12.14 7.33
N VAL A 94 13.71 -11.84 7.71
CA VAL A 94 14.80 -12.83 7.75
C VAL A 94 14.52 -13.87 8.82
N GLU A 95 14.17 -13.48 10.05
CA GLU A 95 13.87 -14.38 11.14
C GLU A 95 12.67 -15.30 10.87
N ALA A 96 11.62 -14.77 10.22
CA ALA A 96 10.49 -15.58 9.80
C ALA A 96 10.87 -16.61 8.72
N ALA A 97 11.72 -16.24 7.77
CA ALA A 97 12.23 -17.16 6.76
C ALA A 97 13.10 -18.26 7.38
N GLU A 98 13.98 -17.91 8.31
CA GLU A 98 14.81 -18.88 9.08
C GLU A 98 13.96 -19.88 9.87
N ALA A 99 12.93 -19.38 10.58
CA ALA A 99 12.05 -20.23 11.38
C ALA A 99 11.28 -21.25 10.51
N ASP A 100 10.96 -20.88 9.28
CA ASP A 100 10.28 -21.74 8.31
C ASP A 100 11.26 -22.61 7.48
N GLY A 101 12.56 -22.47 7.67
CA GLY A 101 13.59 -23.15 6.86
C GLY A 101 13.62 -22.72 5.39
N ARG A 102 13.17 -21.49 5.09
CA ARG A 102 13.16 -20.90 3.76
C ARG A 102 14.43 -20.08 3.50
N ASP A 103 14.65 -19.73 2.22
CA ASP A 103 15.67 -18.76 1.84
C ASP A 103 15.43 -17.42 2.56
N THR A 104 16.48 -16.84 3.12
CA THR A 104 16.48 -15.60 3.87
C THR A 104 16.65 -14.36 2.99
N THR A 105 16.83 -14.55 1.68
CA THR A 105 16.92 -13.46 0.71
C THR A 105 15.64 -12.64 0.70
N VAL A 106 15.77 -11.32 0.82
CA VAL A 106 14.65 -10.38 0.71
C VAL A 106 14.44 -10.04 -0.76
N GLU A 107 13.41 -10.61 -1.34
CA GLU A 107 13.04 -10.34 -2.74
C GLU A 107 12.14 -9.11 -2.82
N VAL A 108 12.49 -8.16 -3.70
CA VAL A 108 11.73 -6.90 -3.88
C VAL A 108 11.41 -6.68 -5.35
N LEU A 109 10.10 -6.54 -5.64
CA LEU A 109 9.58 -6.27 -6.97
C LEU A 109 8.67 -5.03 -6.95
N PRO A 110 8.47 -4.37 -8.11
CA PRO A 110 7.48 -3.31 -8.23
C PRO A 110 6.06 -3.84 -8.07
N LEU A 111 5.13 -2.93 -7.75
CA LEU A 111 3.70 -3.27 -7.77
C LEU A 111 3.28 -3.72 -9.17
N GLN A 112 2.70 -4.90 -9.25
CA GLN A 112 2.13 -5.45 -10.48
C GLN A 112 0.84 -4.71 -10.84
N THR A 113 0.39 -4.83 -12.10
CA THR A 113 -0.83 -4.17 -12.63
C THR A 113 -0.76 -2.64 -12.73
N MET A 114 0.40 -2.05 -12.43
CA MET A 114 0.67 -0.63 -12.64
C MET A 114 1.71 -0.43 -13.73
N THR A 115 1.68 0.72 -14.40
CA THR A 115 2.68 1.07 -15.41
C THR A 115 4.04 1.31 -14.75
N HIS A 116 5.05 0.60 -15.22
CA HIS A 116 6.40 0.77 -14.69
C HIS A 116 7.07 2.02 -15.26
N ILE A 117 7.70 2.80 -14.37
CA ILE A 117 8.59 3.91 -14.72
C ILE A 117 10.03 3.37 -14.85
N GLY A 118 10.46 2.55 -13.92
CA GLY A 118 11.77 1.90 -13.89
C GLY A 118 11.98 1.17 -12.58
N ASP A 119 12.77 0.09 -12.57
CA ASP A 119 13.04 -0.78 -11.41
C ASP A 119 11.80 -1.00 -10.53
N LEU A 120 11.82 -0.49 -9.30
CA LEU A 120 10.71 -0.61 -8.33
C LEU A 120 9.69 0.53 -8.43
N ALA A 121 9.94 1.55 -9.26
CA ALA A 121 9.06 2.71 -9.39
C ALA A 121 7.94 2.45 -10.40
N VAL A 122 6.70 2.72 -9.98
CA VAL A 122 5.49 2.62 -10.81
C VAL A 122 4.76 3.95 -10.89
N ASP A 123 4.01 4.16 -11.99
CA ASP A 123 3.11 5.30 -12.16
C ASP A 123 1.82 5.06 -11.37
N PRO A 124 1.46 5.92 -10.40
CA PRO A 124 0.23 5.80 -9.64
C PRO A 124 -1.01 6.30 -10.40
N THR A 125 -0.85 6.99 -11.53
CA THR A 125 -1.96 7.60 -12.28
C THR A 125 -3.10 6.62 -12.59
N PRO A 126 -2.84 5.35 -12.99
CA PRO A 126 -3.90 4.38 -13.24
C PRO A 126 -4.78 4.07 -12.03
N LEU A 127 -4.28 4.31 -10.80
CA LEU A 127 -5.07 4.13 -9.57
C LEU A 127 -6.34 4.99 -9.56
N PHE A 128 -6.26 6.18 -10.13
CA PHE A 128 -7.32 7.19 -10.10
C PHE A 128 -8.27 7.13 -11.31
N LYS A 129 -7.96 6.27 -12.29
CA LYS A 129 -8.70 6.15 -13.56
C LYS A 129 -10.21 5.98 -13.35
N ASP A 130 -10.58 5.12 -12.38
CA ASP A 130 -11.96 4.74 -12.14
C ASP A 130 -12.53 5.37 -10.84
N PHE A 131 -12.04 6.55 -10.46
CA PHE A 131 -12.61 7.30 -9.35
C PHE A 131 -13.79 8.16 -9.82
N PRO A 132 -14.84 8.34 -8.98
CA PRO A 132 -15.98 9.16 -9.37
C PRO A 132 -15.55 10.60 -9.66
N VAL A 133 -16.07 11.16 -10.75
CA VAL A 133 -15.79 12.55 -11.13
C VAL A 133 -16.21 13.50 -10.01
N ALA A 134 -15.34 14.44 -9.66
CA ALA A 134 -15.55 15.42 -8.59
C ALA A 134 -15.85 14.77 -7.22
N ALA A 135 -15.21 13.61 -6.93
CA ALA A 135 -15.30 12.99 -5.62
C ALA A 135 -14.87 13.93 -4.49
N THR A 136 -15.64 13.96 -3.42
CA THR A 136 -15.49 14.94 -2.33
C THR A 136 -14.11 14.90 -1.67
N TYR A 137 -13.53 13.70 -1.52
CA TYR A 137 -12.23 13.56 -0.87
C TYR A 137 -11.02 13.94 -1.75
N LEU A 138 -11.21 14.06 -3.07
CA LEU A 138 -10.19 14.57 -4.00
C LEU A 138 -10.15 16.10 -4.09
N ARG A 139 -11.13 16.79 -3.49
CA ARG A 139 -11.20 18.26 -3.48
C ARG A 139 -10.41 18.81 -2.30
N ALA A 140 -9.91 20.05 -2.46
CA ALA A 140 -9.43 20.83 -1.32
C ALA A 140 -10.54 20.91 -0.26
N SER A 141 -10.20 20.63 0.99
CA SER A 141 -11.16 20.72 2.08
C SER A 141 -11.64 22.16 2.27
N GLU A 142 -12.92 22.39 2.13
CA GLU A 142 -13.60 23.63 2.54
C GLU A 142 -14.04 23.54 4.00
N ALA A 143 -13.60 22.52 4.74
CA ALA A 143 -13.96 22.32 6.14
C ALA A 143 -13.60 23.55 6.95
N ASN A 144 -14.61 24.19 7.54
CA ASN A 144 -14.40 25.24 8.50
C ASN A 144 -13.74 24.66 9.75
N LYS A 145 -12.67 25.28 10.22
CA LYS A 145 -11.94 24.85 11.43
C LYS A 145 -12.83 24.77 12.69
N ASN A 146 -14.00 25.41 12.66
CA ASN A 146 -14.98 25.44 13.72
C ASN A 146 -16.21 24.54 13.43
N SER A 147 -16.17 23.70 12.41
CA SER A 147 -17.25 22.73 12.16
C SER A 147 -17.29 21.74 13.31
N GLU A 148 -18.47 21.54 13.88
CA GLU A 148 -18.71 20.44 14.81
C GLU A 148 -18.47 19.12 14.08
N THR A 149 -17.85 18.18 14.79
CA THR A 149 -17.69 16.83 14.28
C THR A 149 -19.08 16.20 14.12
N PRO A 150 -19.47 15.72 12.93
CA PRO A 150 -20.78 15.10 12.77
C PRO A 150 -20.99 13.95 13.74
N ASP A 151 -22.19 13.83 14.29
CA ASP A 151 -22.57 12.75 15.25
C ASP A 151 -22.34 11.32 14.72
N GLU A 152 -22.11 11.18 13.41
CA GLU A 152 -21.89 9.90 12.72
C GLU A 152 -20.41 9.53 12.56
N ILE A 153 -19.48 10.25 13.14
CA ILE A 153 -18.04 9.86 13.09
C ILE A 153 -17.80 8.50 13.74
N ASP A 154 -18.64 8.06 14.66
CA ASP A 154 -18.60 6.68 15.18
C ASP A 154 -18.86 5.62 14.10
N ARG A 155 -19.43 6.01 12.96
CA ARG A 155 -19.63 5.16 11.77
C ARG A 155 -18.58 5.41 10.69
N TYR A 156 -17.40 5.74 11.08
CA TYR A 156 -16.29 6.08 10.24
C TYR A 156 -16.17 5.15 9.01
N VAL A 157 -16.38 5.71 7.84
CA VAL A 157 -16.14 5.02 6.56
C VAL A 157 -14.65 5.06 6.30
N ARG A 158 -13.97 3.95 6.54
CA ARG A 158 -12.51 3.85 6.56
C ARG A 158 -11.81 4.19 5.23
N PHE A 159 -12.56 4.51 4.18
CA PHE A 159 -11.94 4.99 2.95
C PHE A 159 -11.20 6.31 3.13
N GLU A 160 -11.60 7.17 4.06
CA GLU A 160 -10.87 8.40 4.39
C GLU A 160 -9.45 8.13 4.87
N ASN A 161 -9.15 6.90 5.29
CA ASN A 161 -7.80 6.44 5.60
C ASN A 161 -7.04 5.95 4.37
N CYS A 162 -7.59 6.04 3.18
CA CYS A 162 -6.88 5.62 1.98
C CYS A 162 -5.67 6.54 1.74
N ILE A 163 -4.49 5.92 1.69
CA ILE A 163 -3.21 6.59 1.44
C ILE A 163 -2.75 6.40 -0.01
N GLU A 164 -3.65 5.95 -0.88
CA GLU A 164 -3.43 5.84 -2.33
C GLU A 164 -2.19 5.01 -2.72
N CYS A 165 -1.86 4.03 -1.89
CA CYS A 165 -0.65 3.21 -2.03
C CYS A 165 -0.69 2.19 -3.19
N GLY A 166 -1.87 1.89 -3.75
CA GLY A 166 -2.04 0.95 -4.84
C GLY A 166 -1.92 -0.54 -4.49
N LEU A 167 -1.61 -0.90 -3.25
CA LEU A 167 -1.44 -2.31 -2.83
C LEU A 167 -2.68 -3.16 -3.13
N CYS A 168 -3.87 -2.62 -2.90
CA CYS A 168 -5.13 -3.32 -3.14
C CYS A 168 -5.39 -3.59 -4.64
N VAL A 169 -4.98 -2.68 -5.52
CA VAL A 169 -5.06 -2.83 -6.98
C VAL A 169 -4.09 -3.90 -7.42
N SER A 170 -2.84 -3.81 -6.99
CA SER A 170 -1.80 -4.80 -7.30
C SER A 170 -2.10 -6.21 -6.76
N ALA A 171 -2.85 -6.32 -5.67
CA ALA A 171 -3.23 -7.60 -5.08
C ALA A 171 -4.49 -8.23 -5.72
N CYS A 172 -5.22 -7.47 -6.54
CA CYS A 172 -6.47 -7.97 -7.10
C CYS A 172 -6.22 -8.90 -8.31
N PRO A 173 -6.54 -10.20 -8.21
CA PRO A 173 -6.30 -11.12 -9.33
C PRO A 173 -7.20 -10.82 -10.53
N VAL A 174 -8.37 -10.21 -10.30
CA VAL A 174 -9.34 -9.90 -11.38
C VAL A 174 -8.77 -8.88 -12.36
N ILE A 175 -8.09 -7.84 -11.87
CA ILE A 175 -7.49 -6.79 -12.73
C ILE A 175 -6.47 -7.38 -13.72
N SER A 176 -5.81 -8.47 -13.34
CA SER A 176 -4.80 -9.11 -14.19
C SER A 176 -5.39 -9.94 -15.35
N ILE A 177 -6.68 -10.28 -15.28
CA ILE A 177 -7.31 -11.23 -16.24
C ILE A 177 -8.44 -10.61 -17.06
N ARG A 178 -9.04 -9.50 -16.61
CA ARG A 178 -10.12 -8.81 -17.32
C ARG A 178 -10.24 -7.36 -16.93
N GLU A 179 -11.00 -6.58 -17.71
CA GLU A 179 -11.36 -5.22 -17.34
C GLU A 179 -12.20 -5.23 -16.06
N PHE A 180 -11.81 -4.37 -15.12
CA PHE A 180 -12.45 -4.23 -13.82
C PHE A 180 -12.06 -2.89 -13.22
N MET A 181 -13.02 -2.10 -12.76
CA MET A 181 -12.79 -0.80 -12.11
C MET A 181 -11.86 -0.88 -10.90
N GLY A 182 -11.77 -2.06 -10.31
CA GLY A 182 -10.84 -2.31 -9.23
C GLY A 182 -11.31 -1.88 -7.85
N PRO A 183 -10.57 -2.36 -6.82
CA PRO A 183 -10.98 -2.16 -5.43
C PRO A 183 -10.88 -0.70 -4.97
N ALA A 184 -9.94 0.08 -5.49
CA ALA A 184 -9.76 1.47 -5.11
C ALA A 184 -10.89 2.36 -5.65
N GLY A 185 -11.20 2.28 -6.95
CA GLY A 185 -12.27 3.03 -7.59
C GLY A 185 -13.62 2.74 -6.95
N LEU A 186 -14.00 1.45 -6.83
CA LEU A 186 -15.28 1.06 -6.22
C LEU A 186 -15.40 1.49 -4.75
N SER A 187 -14.29 1.51 -4.00
CA SER A 187 -14.31 2.04 -2.64
C SER A 187 -14.55 3.55 -2.62
N ALA A 188 -13.98 4.28 -3.58
CA ALA A 188 -14.18 5.71 -3.75
C ALA A 188 -15.65 6.04 -4.04
N TYR A 189 -16.31 5.26 -4.93
CA TYR A 189 -17.74 5.39 -5.19
C TYR A 189 -18.59 5.14 -3.94
N ASN A 190 -18.27 4.12 -3.16
CA ASN A 190 -19.02 3.86 -1.93
C ASN A 190 -18.93 5.02 -0.95
N LEU A 191 -17.73 5.59 -0.76
CA LEU A 191 -17.54 6.77 0.09
C LEU A 191 -18.28 7.99 -0.42
N GLU A 192 -18.18 8.28 -1.72
CA GLU A 192 -18.87 9.44 -2.31
C GLU A 192 -20.38 9.34 -2.11
N LEU A 193 -20.96 8.14 -2.27
CA LEU A 193 -22.38 7.89 -2.02
C LEU A 193 -22.77 7.98 -0.54
N ASP A 194 -21.87 7.65 0.38
CA ASP A 194 -22.12 7.81 1.81
C ASP A 194 -22.12 9.28 2.23
N LYS A 195 -21.22 10.09 1.65
CA LYS A 195 -21.14 11.54 1.89
C LYS A 195 -22.21 12.34 1.15
N ASN A 196 -22.55 11.91 -0.05
CA ASN A 196 -23.46 12.60 -0.97
C ASN A 196 -24.57 11.67 -1.47
N PRO A 197 -25.51 11.21 -0.61
CA PRO A 197 -26.56 10.26 -0.99
C PRO A 197 -27.45 10.76 -2.14
N HIS A 198 -27.58 12.09 -2.31
CA HIS A 198 -28.36 12.72 -3.39
C HIS A 198 -27.77 12.45 -4.79
N ARG A 199 -26.50 12.06 -4.87
CA ARG A 199 -25.83 11.67 -6.13
C ARG A 199 -26.13 10.21 -6.54
N SER A 200 -26.96 9.49 -5.80
CA SER A 200 -27.20 8.07 -6.07
C SER A 200 -27.77 7.81 -7.48
N ALA A 201 -28.62 8.68 -8.00
CA ALA A 201 -29.17 8.56 -9.34
C ALA A 201 -28.12 8.74 -10.46
N GLU A 202 -27.07 9.50 -10.18
CA GLU A 202 -25.93 9.74 -11.09
C GLU A 202 -24.91 8.58 -10.99
N LEU A 203 -24.45 8.27 -9.78
CA LEU A 203 -23.25 7.44 -9.57
C LEU A 203 -23.53 5.93 -9.56
N LEU A 204 -24.72 5.48 -9.12
CA LEU A 204 -25.00 4.05 -9.08
C LEU A 204 -24.98 3.39 -10.47
N PRO A 205 -25.53 4.00 -11.54
CA PRO A 205 -25.46 3.42 -12.88
C PRO A 205 -24.05 3.25 -13.41
N GLU A 206 -23.11 4.13 -13.03
CA GLU A 206 -21.72 4.07 -13.48
C GLU A 206 -20.99 2.79 -12.98
N VAL A 207 -21.33 2.33 -11.79
CA VAL A 207 -20.70 1.17 -11.15
C VAL A 207 -21.55 -0.10 -11.20
N ASP A 208 -22.81 0.01 -11.64
CA ASP A 208 -23.74 -1.11 -11.77
C ASP A 208 -23.54 -1.87 -13.08
N THR A 209 -22.32 -2.28 -13.35
CA THR A 209 -21.87 -2.94 -14.58
C THR A 209 -21.05 -4.20 -14.26
N ASP A 210 -20.84 -5.03 -15.27
CA ASP A 210 -20.02 -6.26 -15.15
C ASP A 210 -18.52 -5.91 -14.91
N GLU A 211 -18.05 -4.76 -15.38
CA GLU A 211 -16.71 -4.23 -15.12
C GLU A 211 -16.65 -3.45 -13.78
N GLY A 212 -17.80 -3.05 -13.26
CA GLY A 212 -17.99 -2.38 -11.97
C GLY A 212 -18.11 -3.37 -10.82
N VAL A 213 -19.15 -3.19 -9.98
CA VAL A 213 -19.31 -3.96 -8.73
C VAL A 213 -19.50 -5.46 -8.94
N TRP A 214 -20.05 -5.86 -10.10
CA TRP A 214 -20.31 -7.26 -10.40
C TRP A 214 -19.08 -8.00 -10.93
N GLY A 215 -18.05 -7.27 -11.35
CA GLY A 215 -16.74 -7.82 -11.68
C GLY A 215 -15.95 -8.36 -10.49
N CYS A 216 -16.36 -8.09 -9.25
CA CYS A 216 -15.65 -8.54 -8.06
C CYS A 216 -15.92 -10.01 -7.73
N ASP A 217 -14.93 -10.88 -7.87
CA ASP A 217 -14.99 -12.32 -7.53
C ASP A 217 -14.79 -12.61 -6.04
N ARG A 218 -14.70 -11.58 -5.18
CA ARG A 218 -14.60 -11.68 -3.71
C ARG A 218 -13.39 -12.45 -3.18
N HIS A 219 -12.26 -12.39 -3.85
CA HIS A 219 -10.99 -12.96 -3.36
C HIS A 219 -10.51 -12.34 -2.04
N LEU A 220 -10.97 -11.14 -1.71
CA LEU A 220 -10.62 -10.35 -0.50
C LEU A 220 -9.13 -10.00 -0.36
N ALA A 221 -8.29 -10.35 -1.34
CA ALA A 221 -6.87 -10.02 -1.33
C ALA A 221 -6.62 -8.50 -1.15
N CYS A 222 -7.45 -7.66 -1.77
CA CYS A 222 -7.41 -6.20 -1.62
C CYS A 222 -7.60 -5.73 -0.18
N SER A 223 -8.43 -6.43 0.60
CA SER A 223 -8.67 -6.10 2.01
C SER A 223 -7.56 -6.61 2.92
N ALA A 224 -6.96 -7.75 2.58
CA ALA A 224 -5.86 -8.35 3.34
C ALA A 224 -4.59 -7.48 3.31
N VAL A 225 -4.28 -6.86 2.15
CA VAL A 225 -3.06 -6.05 1.99
C VAL A 225 -3.24 -4.58 2.38
N CYS A 226 -4.44 -4.14 2.78
CA CYS A 226 -4.69 -2.72 3.07
C CYS A 226 -4.05 -2.30 4.39
N PRO A 227 -3.00 -1.45 4.39
CA PRO A 227 -2.24 -1.11 5.58
C PRO A 227 -3.01 -0.22 6.55
N THR A 228 -4.03 0.48 6.05
CA THR A 228 -4.82 1.46 6.82
C THR A 228 -6.25 0.98 7.14
N GLY A 229 -6.57 -0.27 6.77
CA GLY A 229 -7.83 -0.91 7.13
C GLY A 229 -9.08 -0.33 6.45
N VAL A 230 -8.94 0.18 5.22
CA VAL A 230 -10.09 0.59 4.36
C VAL A 230 -11.00 -0.61 4.05
N TYR A 231 -10.40 -1.80 3.93
CA TYR A 231 -11.11 -3.04 3.57
C TYR A 231 -11.91 -2.92 2.27
N PRO A 232 -11.25 -2.72 1.09
CA PRO A 232 -11.96 -2.47 -0.16
C PRO A 232 -13.02 -3.52 -0.52
N GLY A 233 -12.79 -4.80 -0.24
CA GLY A 233 -13.79 -5.85 -0.45
C GLY A 233 -15.09 -5.63 0.33
N LYS A 234 -15.02 -5.04 1.54
CA LYS A 234 -16.19 -4.64 2.32
C LYS A 234 -16.90 -3.45 1.66
N GLN A 235 -16.14 -2.45 1.18
CA GLN A 235 -16.71 -1.28 0.50
C GLN A 235 -17.48 -1.70 -0.76
N ILE A 236 -16.92 -2.61 -1.57
CA ILE A 236 -17.59 -3.16 -2.75
C ILE A 236 -18.89 -3.89 -2.36
N ALA A 237 -18.87 -4.70 -1.30
CA ALA A 237 -20.06 -5.40 -0.84
C ALA A 237 -21.16 -4.44 -0.34
N MET A 238 -20.78 -3.31 0.27
CA MET A 238 -21.72 -2.25 0.67
C MET A 238 -22.32 -1.58 -0.57
N LEU A 239 -21.51 -1.27 -1.56
CA LEU A 239 -21.97 -0.69 -2.83
C LEU A 239 -22.94 -1.62 -3.57
N GLN A 240 -22.66 -2.93 -3.65
CA GLN A 240 -23.59 -3.93 -4.18
C GLN A 240 -24.95 -3.93 -3.47
N ARG A 241 -24.96 -3.73 -2.14
CA ARG A 241 -26.22 -3.65 -1.36
C ARG A 241 -26.99 -2.37 -1.69
N LYS A 242 -26.31 -1.22 -1.85
CA LYS A 242 -26.96 0.04 -2.25
C LYS A 242 -27.64 -0.11 -3.61
N ILE A 243 -26.97 -0.72 -4.58
CA ILE A 243 -27.53 -0.99 -5.91
C ILE A 243 -28.77 -1.90 -5.82
N LYS A 244 -28.67 -3.03 -5.11
CA LYS A 244 -29.80 -3.93 -4.93
C LYS A 244 -31.02 -3.25 -4.29
N LYS A 245 -30.77 -2.37 -3.30
CA LYS A 245 -31.84 -1.59 -2.65
C LYS A 245 -32.46 -0.56 -3.60
N ALA A 246 -31.70 0.01 -4.52
CA ALA A 246 -32.20 0.96 -5.50
C ALA A 246 -33.02 0.31 -6.63
N ARG A 247 -32.75 -0.98 -6.91
CA ARG A 247 -33.50 -1.76 -7.91
C ARG A 247 -34.86 -2.30 -7.39
N GLY A 248 -35.13 -2.26 -6.07
CA GLY A 248 -36.33 -2.80 -5.40
C GLY A 248 -36.03 -4.16 -4.84
#